data_f15bd8e8cb83bb32d05c2ccc1dd4d5bc
#
_entry.id   f15bd8e8cb83bb32d05c2ccc1dd4d5bc
#
_cell.length_a   1.000
_cell.length_b   1.000
_cell.length_c   1.000
_cell.angle_alpha   90.00
_cell.angle_beta   90.00
_cell.angle_gamma   90.00
#
_symmetry.space_group_name_H-M   'P 1'
#
loop_
_entity.id
_entity.type
_entity.pdbx_description
1 polymer ?
#
loop_
_entity_poly.entity_id
_entity_poly.type
_entity_poly.pdbx_seq_one_letter_code
_entity_poly.pdbx_strand_id
1 'polypeptide(L)'
;MEAKAPWTLKVRTILALAMDDERGRDLQSKAIRRRLRELAGQAYARELGAELTKLEADFARWRSGEIDPFELSDRIHRFHNGRSRELYVFYDPRDSEVSVARAVGHRILDRTEVPPEILAALEGKIEYFARMFAENEPDEGG
;
A
#
# COMPACT_ATOMS: atom_id res chain seq x y z
N MET A 1 -0.71 9.30 21.92
CA MET A 1 -0.10 7.97 21.68
C MET A 1 -0.86 7.27 20.56
N GLU A 2 -0.30 7.30 19.37
CA GLU A 2 -0.90 6.59 18.24
C GLU A 2 -0.51 5.12 18.33
N ALA A 3 -1.51 4.26 18.53
CA ALA A 3 -1.31 2.82 18.43
C ALA A 3 -0.90 2.49 16.98
N LYS A 4 0.28 1.90 16.80
CA LYS A 4 0.66 1.35 15.50
C LYS A 4 -0.38 0.33 15.08
N ALA A 5 -0.88 0.44 13.85
CA ALA A 5 -1.86 -0.51 13.33
C ALA A 5 -1.34 -1.95 13.48
N PRO A 6 -2.16 -2.90 13.97
CA PRO A 6 -1.73 -4.28 14.22
C PRO A 6 -1.12 -4.99 13.01
N TRP A 7 -1.51 -4.59 11.80
CA TRP A 7 -0.99 -5.16 10.56
C TRP A 7 0.48 -4.81 10.29
N THR A 8 0.98 -3.65 10.78
CA THR A 8 2.39 -3.27 10.61
C THR A 8 3.34 -4.18 11.38
N LEU A 9 2.93 -4.66 12.57
CA LEU A 9 3.69 -5.60 13.37
C LEU A 9 3.72 -7.00 12.75
N LYS A 10 2.59 -7.48 12.22
CA LYS A 10 2.52 -8.76 11.52
C LYS A 10 3.38 -8.79 10.27
N VAL A 11 3.37 -7.70 9.49
CA VAL A 11 4.20 -7.55 8.29
C VAL A 11 5.69 -7.61 8.63
N ARG A 12 6.14 -6.93 9.68
CA ARG A 12 7.53 -6.95 10.13
C ARG A 12 7.97 -8.34 10.59
N THR A 13 7.10 -9.08 11.28
CA THR A 13 7.38 -10.44 11.74
C THR A 13 7.53 -11.41 10.57
N ILE A 14 6.67 -11.31 9.58
CA ILE A 14 6.72 -12.15 8.36
C ILE A 14 7.98 -11.84 7.56
N LEU A 15 8.39 -10.58 7.46
CA LEU A 15 9.65 -10.18 6.83
C LEU A 15 10.85 -10.80 7.52
N ALA A 16 10.90 -10.79 8.85
CA ALA A 16 11.99 -11.39 9.62
C ALA A 16 12.09 -12.89 9.38
N LEU A 17 10.96 -13.59 9.26
CA LEU A 17 10.90 -15.03 8.97
C LEU A 17 11.25 -15.37 7.52
N ALA A 18 11.02 -14.46 6.57
CA ALA A 18 11.29 -14.66 5.15
C ALA A 18 12.73 -14.27 4.74
N MET A 19 13.50 -13.62 5.60
CA MET A 19 14.86 -13.17 5.29
C MET A 19 15.88 -14.31 5.16
N ASP A 20 15.55 -15.51 5.65
CA ASP A 20 16.41 -16.70 5.55
C ASP A 20 16.17 -17.52 4.27
N ASP A 21 15.28 -17.11 3.39
CA ASP A 21 14.99 -17.83 2.15
C ASP A 21 16.03 -17.48 1.06
N GLU A 22 16.54 -18.51 0.37
CA GLU A 22 17.47 -18.37 -0.76
C GLU A 22 16.93 -17.46 -1.87
N ARG A 23 15.59 -17.36 -2.01
CA ARG A 23 14.92 -16.48 -2.97
C ARG A 23 15.19 -15.00 -2.68
N GLY A 24 15.42 -14.62 -1.43
CA GLY A 24 15.78 -13.26 -1.05
C GLY A 24 17.15 -12.82 -1.58
N ARG A 25 18.03 -13.76 -1.92
CA ARG A 25 19.35 -13.44 -2.49
C ARG A 25 19.26 -12.99 -3.94
N ASP A 26 18.31 -13.50 -4.71
CA ASP A 26 18.10 -13.11 -6.11
C ASP A 26 17.64 -11.67 -6.24
N LEU A 27 17.05 -11.10 -5.18
CA LEU A 27 16.60 -9.71 -5.14
C LEU A 27 17.69 -8.72 -4.71
N GLN A 28 18.94 -9.20 -4.50
CA GLN A 28 20.06 -8.37 -4.02
C GLN A 28 20.73 -7.55 -5.12
N SER A 29 20.48 -7.82 -6.41
CA SER A 29 21.11 -7.06 -7.49
C SER A 29 20.67 -5.59 -7.46
N LYS A 30 21.59 -4.68 -7.81
CA LYS A 30 21.33 -3.25 -7.85
C LYS A 30 20.18 -2.89 -8.81
N ALA A 31 20.11 -3.58 -9.95
CA ALA A 31 19.07 -3.38 -10.96
C ALA A 31 17.69 -3.80 -10.44
N ILE A 32 17.60 -4.95 -9.77
CA ILE A 32 16.35 -5.45 -9.18
C ILE A 32 15.88 -4.54 -8.05
N ARG A 33 16.78 -4.11 -7.15
CA ARG A 33 16.43 -3.17 -6.08
C ARG A 33 15.90 -1.85 -6.62
N ARG A 34 16.51 -1.34 -7.69
CA ARG A 34 16.01 -0.15 -8.38
C ARG A 34 14.60 -0.38 -8.93
N ARG A 35 14.38 -1.51 -9.60
CA ARG A 35 13.06 -1.85 -10.17
C ARG A 35 12.00 -1.98 -9.07
N LEU A 36 12.33 -2.59 -7.96
CA LEU A 36 11.43 -2.69 -6.79
C LEU A 36 11.02 -1.30 -6.27
N ARG A 37 11.98 -0.37 -6.17
CA ARG A 37 11.65 1.01 -5.74
C ARG A 37 10.76 1.74 -6.73
N GLU A 38 10.98 1.54 -8.02
CA GLU A 38 10.13 2.12 -9.07
C GLU A 38 8.70 1.58 -8.99
N LEU A 39 8.54 0.27 -8.84
CA LEU A 39 7.24 -0.39 -8.70
C LEU A 39 6.53 0.05 -7.41
N ALA A 40 7.24 0.12 -6.30
CA ALA A 40 6.71 0.63 -5.05
C ALA A 40 6.24 2.08 -5.19
N GLY A 41 7.00 2.92 -5.88
CA GLY A 41 6.62 4.30 -6.17
C GLY A 41 5.36 4.41 -7.03
N GLN A 42 5.21 3.56 -8.02
CA GLN A 42 3.99 3.49 -8.85
C GLN A 42 2.77 3.09 -8.01
N ALA A 43 2.92 2.07 -7.17
CA ALA A 43 1.85 1.62 -6.29
C ALA A 43 1.44 2.72 -5.30
N TYR A 44 2.42 3.39 -4.70
CA TYR A 44 2.18 4.51 -3.80
C TYR A 44 1.40 5.62 -4.49
N ALA A 45 1.83 6.02 -5.68
CA ALA A 45 1.15 7.07 -6.46
C ALA A 45 -0.30 6.70 -6.76
N ARG A 46 -0.59 5.44 -7.07
CA ARG A 46 -1.97 4.97 -7.33
C ARG A 46 -2.84 5.03 -6.09
N GLU A 47 -2.36 4.55 -4.96
CA GLU A 47 -3.13 4.58 -3.70
C GLU A 47 -3.34 6.02 -3.22
N LEU A 48 -2.29 6.84 -3.23
CA LEU A 48 -2.41 8.24 -2.85
C LEU A 48 -3.33 9.01 -3.80
N GLY A 49 -3.22 8.77 -5.10
CA GLY A 49 -4.11 9.36 -6.10
C GLY A 49 -5.58 9.02 -5.87
N ALA A 50 -5.89 7.78 -5.50
CA ALA A 50 -7.25 7.37 -5.16
C ALA A 50 -7.79 8.12 -3.94
N GLU A 51 -6.97 8.31 -2.91
CA GLU A 51 -7.36 9.09 -1.73
C GLU A 51 -7.51 10.58 -2.04
N LEU A 52 -6.65 11.12 -2.89
CA LEU A 52 -6.76 12.53 -3.34
C LEU A 52 -8.03 12.75 -4.18
N THR A 53 -8.44 11.76 -4.96
CA THR A 53 -9.71 11.83 -5.71
C THR A 53 -10.92 11.92 -4.78
N LYS A 54 -10.90 11.20 -3.67
CA LYS A 54 -11.93 11.32 -2.63
C LYS A 54 -11.95 12.73 -2.01
N LEU A 55 -10.77 13.27 -1.73
CA LEU A 55 -10.63 14.63 -1.18
C LEU A 55 -11.09 15.69 -2.19
N GLU A 56 -10.81 15.51 -3.46
CA GLU A 56 -11.31 16.38 -4.53
C GLU A 56 -12.85 16.43 -4.54
N ALA A 57 -13.51 15.29 -4.34
CA ALA A 57 -14.97 15.24 -4.22
C ALA A 57 -15.46 16.04 -3.01
N ASP A 58 -14.74 16.05 -1.90
CA ASP A 58 -15.06 16.87 -0.73
C ASP A 58 -14.92 18.37 -1.03
N PHE A 59 -13.93 18.78 -1.80
CA PHE A 59 -13.80 20.16 -2.29
C PHE A 59 -14.99 20.56 -3.17
N ALA A 60 -15.45 19.65 -4.03
CA ALA A 60 -16.63 19.90 -4.87
C ALA A 60 -17.90 20.10 -4.03
N ARG A 61 -18.07 19.32 -2.97
CA ARG A 61 -19.20 19.48 -2.02
C ARG A 61 -19.17 20.82 -1.30
N TRP A 62 -17.98 21.26 -0.90
CA TRP A 62 -17.81 22.58 -0.32
C TRP A 62 -18.17 23.71 -1.30
N ARG A 63 -17.71 23.64 -2.55
CA ARG A 63 -18.02 24.64 -3.57
C ARG A 63 -19.52 24.71 -3.87
N SER A 64 -20.22 23.58 -3.82
CA SER A 64 -21.66 23.52 -4.04
C SER A 64 -22.49 23.93 -2.82
N GLY A 65 -21.85 24.19 -1.67
CA GLY A 65 -22.54 24.53 -0.43
C GLY A 65 -23.11 23.33 0.32
N GLU A 66 -22.82 22.12 -0.10
CA GLU A 66 -23.28 20.90 0.57
C GLU A 66 -22.62 20.70 1.95
N ILE A 67 -21.35 21.07 2.06
CA ILE A 67 -20.61 21.12 3.33
C ILE A 67 -20.05 22.51 3.54
N ASP A 68 -19.88 22.90 4.80
CA ASP A 68 -19.32 24.20 5.18
C ASP A 68 -17.77 24.16 5.19
N PRO A 69 -17.09 25.33 5.30
CA PRO A 69 -15.63 25.37 5.35
C PRO A 69 -15.01 24.62 6.54
N PHE A 70 -15.67 24.55 7.67
CA PHE A 70 -15.20 23.85 8.85
C PHE A 70 -15.21 22.35 8.63
N GLU A 71 -16.26 21.82 8.03
CA GLU A 71 -16.34 20.40 7.66
C GLU A 71 -15.26 20.02 6.64
N LEU A 72 -15.03 20.85 5.63
CA LEU A 72 -13.95 20.60 4.66
C LEU A 72 -12.59 20.59 5.34
N SER A 73 -12.33 21.57 6.23
CA SER A 73 -11.09 21.64 7.00
C SER A 73 -10.86 20.37 7.81
N ASP A 74 -11.89 19.84 8.48
CA ASP A 74 -11.82 18.60 9.23
C ASP A 74 -11.51 17.39 8.32
N ARG A 75 -12.08 17.34 7.14
CA ARG A 75 -11.80 16.27 6.14
C ARG A 75 -10.36 16.32 5.66
N ILE A 76 -9.81 17.51 5.44
CA ILE A 76 -8.41 17.70 5.08
C ILE A 76 -7.50 17.20 6.21
N HIS A 77 -7.79 17.54 7.47
CA HIS A 77 -7.04 17.06 8.63
C HIS A 77 -7.10 15.53 8.76
N ARG A 78 -8.27 14.94 8.60
CA ARG A 78 -8.45 13.48 8.64
C ARG A 78 -7.70 12.78 7.52
N PHE A 79 -7.68 13.35 6.33
CA PHE A 79 -6.87 12.85 5.21
C PHE A 79 -5.38 12.90 5.55
N HIS A 80 -4.88 14.05 5.98
CA HIS A 80 -3.45 14.25 6.27
C HIS A 80 -2.95 13.36 7.40
N ASN A 81 -3.68 13.30 8.51
CA ASN A 81 -3.31 12.53 9.69
C ASN A 81 -3.68 11.03 9.61
N GLY A 82 -4.59 10.66 8.71
CA GLY A 82 -5.04 9.30 8.49
C GLY A 82 -4.37 8.63 7.30
N ARG A 83 -5.11 8.49 6.19
CA ARG A 83 -4.66 7.72 5.03
C ARG A 83 -3.37 8.23 4.40
N SER A 84 -3.18 9.55 4.28
CA SER A 84 -1.95 10.09 3.73
C SER A 84 -0.72 9.67 4.55
N ARG A 85 -0.82 9.77 5.86
CA ARG A 85 0.26 9.38 6.78
C ARG A 85 0.48 7.86 6.80
N GLU A 86 -0.58 7.07 6.81
CA GLU A 86 -0.50 5.61 6.75
C GLU A 86 0.26 5.14 5.51
N LEU A 87 -0.07 5.70 4.35
CA LEU A 87 0.62 5.39 3.10
C LEU A 87 2.09 5.82 3.13
N TYR A 88 2.37 7.00 3.65
CA TYR A 88 3.74 7.49 3.81
C TYR A 88 4.59 6.54 4.67
N VAL A 89 4.05 6.07 5.78
CA VAL A 89 4.74 5.15 6.70
C VAL A 89 4.87 3.77 6.07
N PHE A 90 3.84 3.30 5.36
CA PHE A 90 3.85 1.98 4.73
C PHE A 90 4.87 1.90 3.60
N TYR A 91 4.92 2.88 2.70
CA TYR A 91 5.82 2.90 1.56
C TYR A 91 7.22 3.37 1.94
N ASP A 92 7.83 2.71 2.92
CA ASP A 92 9.23 2.95 3.30
C ASP A 92 10.16 2.45 2.18
N PRO A 93 11.05 3.28 1.63
CA PRO A 93 11.99 2.86 0.58
C PRO A 93 12.90 1.70 0.97
N ARG A 94 13.06 1.44 2.27
CA ARG A 94 13.85 0.29 2.78
C ARG A 94 13.12 -1.04 2.65
N ASP A 95 11.81 -1.04 2.52
CA ASP A 95 10.94 -2.21 2.50
C ASP A 95 10.18 -2.35 1.16
N SER A 96 10.82 -2.02 0.04
CA SER A 96 10.19 -2.04 -1.29
C SER A 96 9.66 -3.42 -1.69
N GLU A 97 10.28 -4.50 -1.24
CA GLU A 97 9.80 -5.87 -1.49
C GLU A 97 8.40 -6.08 -0.90
N VAL A 98 8.21 -5.66 0.33
CA VAL A 98 6.90 -5.75 1.02
C VAL A 98 5.87 -4.87 0.34
N SER A 99 6.25 -3.66 -0.01
CA SER A 99 5.38 -2.71 -0.71
C SER A 99 4.89 -3.29 -2.04
N VAL A 100 5.79 -3.85 -2.84
CA VAL A 100 5.45 -4.47 -4.13
C VAL A 100 4.58 -5.72 -3.92
N ALA A 101 4.94 -6.60 -2.99
CA ALA A 101 4.16 -7.81 -2.71
C ALA A 101 2.72 -7.48 -2.28
N ARG A 102 2.56 -6.50 -1.39
CA ARG A 102 1.24 -6.04 -0.99
C ARG A 102 0.48 -5.42 -2.17
N ALA A 103 1.14 -4.59 -2.95
CA ALA A 103 0.51 -3.92 -4.10
C ALA A 103 -0.02 -4.93 -5.12
N VAL A 104 0.70 -6.00 -5.39
CA VAL A 104 0.24 -7.09 -6.24
C VAL A 104 -0.89 -7.88 -5.57
N GLY A 105 -0.74 -8.25 -4.31
CA GLY A 105 -1.76 -8.97 -3.55
C GLY A 105 -3.08 -8.21 -3.43
N HIS A 106 -3.03 -6.89 -3.28
CA HIS A 106 -4.19 -6.00 -3.21
C HIS A 106 -4.64 -5.46 -4.57
N ARG A 107 -4.07 -5.96 -5.66
CA ARG A 107 -4.43 -5.58 -7.05
C ARG A 107 -4.20 -4.09 -7.38
N ILE A 108 -3.31 -3.43 -6.67
CA ILE A 108 -2.86 -2.07 -6.97
C ILE A 108 -1.92 -2.08 -8.18
N LEU A 109 -1.06 -3.09 -8.23
CA LEU A 109 -0.24 -3.43 -9.39
C LEU A 109 -0.76 -4.72 -10.01
N ASP A 110 -0.85 -4.76 -11.35
CA ASP A 110 -1.13 -5.98 -12.08
C ASP A 110 0.15 -6.84 -12.16
N ARG A 111 0.00 -8.17 -12.16
CA ARG A 111 1.14 -9.09 -12.30
C ARG A 111 1.93 -8.86 -13.58
N THR A 112 1.28 -8.41 -14.64
CA THR A 112 1.94 -8.10 -15.93
C THR A 112 2.89 -6.91 -15.86
N GLU A 113 2.74 -6.05 -14.86
CA GLU A 113 3.61 -4.89 -14.64
C GLU A 113 4.91 -5.24 -13.90
N VAL A 114 4.97 -6.44 -13.32
CA VAL A 114 6.08 -6.88 -12.47
C VAL A 114 6.90 -7.92 -13.20
N PRO A 115 8.25 -7.77 -13.27
CA PRO A 115 9.11 -8.78 -13.89
C PRO A 115 8.88 -10.18 -13.30
N PRO A 116 8.90 -11.24 -14.14
CA PRO A 116 8.63 -12.61 -13.67
C PRO A 116 9.54 -13.08 -12.53
N GLU A 117 10.81 -12.71 -12.55
CA GLU A 117 11.77 -13.06 -11.49
C GLU A 117 11.41 -12.43 -10.16
N ILE A 118 10.87 -11.22 -10.16
CA ILE A 118 10.39 -10.55 -8.94
C ILE A 118 9.11 -11.22 -8.43
N LEU A 119 8.17 -11.52 -9.32
CA LEU A 119 6.95 -12.25 -8.96
C LEU A 119 7.28 -13.60 -8.30
N ALA A 120 8.17 -14.37 -8.91
CA ALA A 120 8.58 -15.67 -8.38
C ALA A 120 9.18 -15.55 -6.98
N ALA A 121 10.06 -14.56 -6.78
CA ALA A 121 10.71 -14.33 -5.49
C ALA A 121 9.74 -13.85 -4.40
N LEU A 122 8.68 -13.14 -4.78
CA LEU A 122 7.72 -12.55 -3.83
C LEU A 122 6.42 -13.35 -3.68
N GLU A 123 6.25 -14.46 -4.37
CA GLU A 123 4.96 -15.19 -4.46
C GLU A 123 4.35 -15.52 -3.09
N GLY A 124 5.15 -15.98 -2.13
CA GLY A 124 4.67 -16.27 -0.77
C GLY A 124 4.12 -15.03 -0.05
N LYS A 125 4.79 -13.90 -0.19
CA LYS A 125 4.32 -12.62 0.38
C LYS A 125 3.09 -12.11 -0.34
N ILE A 126 3.05 -12.23 -1.66
CA ILE A 126 1.89 -11.84 -2.48
C ILE A 126 0.65 -12.64 -2.07
N GLU A 127 0.77 -13.95 -1.93
CA GLU A 127 -0.33 -14.82 -1.47
C GLU A 127 -0.84 -14.43 -0.09
N TYR A 128 0.07 -14.09 0.82
CA TYR A 128 -0.29 -13.64 2.16
C TYR A 128 -1.15 -12.37 2.10
N PHE A 129 -0.71 -11.36 1.35
CA PHE A 129 -1.47 -10.11 1.21
C PHE A 129 -2.78 -10.29 0.46
N ALA A 130 -2.81 -11.17 -0.55
CA ALA A 130 -4.04 -11.49 -1.27
C ALA A 130 -5.10 -12.12 -0.35
N ARG A 131 -4.69 -13.00 0.56
CA ARG A 131 -5.59 -13.60 1.57
C ARG A 131 -6.10 -12.56 2.55
N MET A 132 -5.22 -11.70 3.06
CA MET A 132 -5.63 -10.60 3.95
C MET A 132 -6.62 -9.66 3.29
N PHE A 133 -6.43 -9.37 2.02
CA PHE A 133 -7.33 -8.52 1.25
C PHE A 133 -8.73 -9.15 1.14
N ALA A 134 -8.79 -10.43 0.78
CA ALA A 134 -10.04 -11.17 0.66
C ALA A 134 -10.80 -11.29 2.00
N GLU A 135 -10.08 -11.45 3.12
CA GLU A 135 -10.68 -11.54 4.46
C GLU A 135 -11.26 -10.21 4.95
N ASN A 136 -10.73 -9.08 4.44
CA ASN A 136 -11.16 -7.74 4.83
C ASN A 136 -12.14 -7.08 3.84
N GLU A 137 -12.45 -7.75 2.72
CA GLU A 137 -13.54 -7.27 1.87
C GLU A 137 -14.85 -7.38 2.66
N PRO A 138 -15.62 -6.27 2.76
CA PRO A 138 -16.95 -6.37 3.35
C PRO A 138 -17.76 -7.37 2.54
N ASP A 139 -18.40 -8.29 3.24
CA ASP A 139 -19.34 -9.24 2.64
C ASP A 139 -20.45 -8.45 1.93
N GLU A 140 -20.28 -8.20 0.64
CA GLU A 140 -21.34 -7.63 -0.21
C GLU A 140 -22.41 -8.69 -0.48
N GLY A 141 -22.72 -9.48 0.55
CA GLY A 141 -23.69 -10.54 0.51
C GLY A 141 -25.08 -10.08 0.90
N GLY A 142 -25.91 -9.94 -0.07
CA GLY A 142 -27.32 -9.95 0.15
C GLY A 142 -28.13 -8.86 -0.41
#